data_8a6ff1ef24e1b5b096383ac6b6722b88
#
_entry.id   8a6ff1ef24e1b5b096383ac6b6722b88
#
_cell.length_a   1.000
_cell.length_b   1.000
_cell.length_c   1.000
_cell.angle_alpha   90.00
_cell.angle_beta   90.00
_cell.angle_gamma   90.00
#
_symmetry.space_group_name_H-M   'P 1'
#
loop_
_entity.id
_entity.type
_entity.pdbx_description
1 polymer ?
#
loop_
_entity_poly.entity_id
_entity_poly.type
_entity_poly.pdbx_seq_one_letter_code
_entity_poly.pdbx_strand_id
1 'polypeptide(L)'
;MDDLELSHRNSQDFLSSSNQCLTANLPVILAVDDDEDNLLLLSYVLEPLNCSIITAVDGHTAFEKARTEQPSLILLDIMLPDLDGLQIVRQLREDPKTRMIPVIAVTALARPEDRDRILTAGCNDYISKPYLLEDLEAVIRRNLRGNLSQVEPIEFTLDCAS
;
A
#
# COMPACT_ATOMS: atom_id res chain seq x y z
N MET A 1 -30.34 18.08 -30.89
CA MET A 1 -28.94 18.17 -30.75
C MET A 1 -28.53 18.40 -29.33
N ASP A 2 -28.94 19.47 -28.76
CA ASP A 2 -28.57 19.76 -27.40
C ASP A 2 -29.04 18.67 -26.44
N ASP A 3 -30.17 18.11 -26.68
CA ASP A 3 -30.69 17.08 -25.79
C ASP A 3 -29.77 15.85 -25.81
N LEU A 4 -29.25 15.53 -26.99
CA LEU A 4 -28.39 14.39 -27.10
C LEU A 4 -27.09 14.62 -26.36
N GLU A 5 -26.59 15.82 -26.44
CA GLU A 5 -25.36 16.14 -25.77
C GLU A 5 -25.54 16.06 -24.29
N LEU A 6 -26.68 16.53 -23.80
CA LEU A 6 -26.95 16.48 -22.37
C LEU A 6 -27.06 15.05 -21.92
N SER A 7 -27.69 14.21 -22.74
CA SER A 7 -27.81 12.82 -22.38
C SER A 7 -26.48 12.17 -22.24
N HIS A 8 -25.57 12.48 -23.18
CA HIS A 8 -24.25 11.91 -23.11
C HIS A 8 -23.53 12.37 -21.86
N ARG A 9 -23.62 13.63 -21.54
CA ARG A 9 -22.95 14.15 -20.39
C ARG A 9 -23.46 13.47 -19.13
N ASN A 10 -24.77 13.34 -19.03
CA ASN A 10 -25.35 12.73 -17.86
C ASN A 10 -24.86 11.30 -17.71
N SER A 11 -24.77 10.58 -18.79
CA SER A 11 -24.33 9.21 -18.73
C SER A 11 -22.89 9.14 -18.24
N GLN A 12 -22.05 9.99 -18.78
CA GLN A 12 -20.67 9.98 -18.42
C GLN A 12 -20.49 10.39 -16.96
N ASP A 13 -21.21 11.39 -16.53
CA ASP A 13 -21.09 11.85 -15.17
C ASP A 13 -21.53 10.75 -14.22
N PHE A 14 -22.60 10.08 -14.55
CA PHE A 14 -23.10 9.02 -13.71
C PHE A 14 -22.08 7.90 -13.58
N LEU A 15 -21.47 7.47 -14.68
CA LEU A 15 -20.49 6.42 -14.64
C LEU A 15 -19.23 6.86 -13.90
N SER A 16 -18.84 8.09 -14.09
CA SER A 16 -17.67 8.60 -13.42
C SER A 16 -17.87 8.62 -11.93
N SER A 17 -19.03 9.03 -11.50
CA SER A 17 -19.32 9.08 -10.09
C SER A 17 -19.27 7.70 -9.48
N SER A 18 -19.84 6.72 -10.15
CA SER A 18 -19.84 5.37 -9.66
C SER A 18 -18.42 4.86 -9.53
N ASN A 19 -17.62 5.09 -10.56
CA ASN A 19 -16.27 4.65 -10.57
C ASN A 19 -15.46 5.33 -9.47
N GLN A 20 -15.68 6.60 -9.27
CA GLN A 20 -14.97 7.32 -8.25
C GLN A 20 -15.30 6.79 -6.88
N CYS A 21 -16.52 6.45 -6.63
CA CYS A 21 -16.90 5.90 -5.35
C CYS A 21 -16.22 4.57 -5.12
N LEU A 22 -16.18 3.73 -6.12
CA LEU A 22 -15.54 2.44 -5.99
C LEU A 22 -14.05 2.58 -5.79
N THR A 23 -13.42 3.48 -6.56
CA THR A 23 -11.99 3.65 -6.43
C THR A 23 -11.64 4.30 -5.11
N ALA A 24 -12.47 5.18 -4.60
CA ALA A 24 -12.20 5.86 -3.35
C ALA A 24 -12.15 4.88 -2.19
N ASN A 25 -12.83 3.74 -2.33
CA ASN A 25 -12.84 2.76 -1.27
C ASN A 25 -11.71 1.75 -1.37
N LEU A 26 -10.96 1.77 -2.47
CA LEU A 26 -9.87 0.82 -2.62
C LEU A 26 -8.63 1.33 -1.92
N PRO A 27 -7.96 0.48 -1.16
CA PRO A 27 -6.72 0.89 -0.53
C PRO A 27 -5.65 1.09 -1.58
N VAL A 28 -4.76 2.02 -1.33
CA VAL A 28 -3.64 2.31 -2.23
C VAL A 28 -2.38 1.78 -1.60
N ILE A 29 -1.64 0.96 -2.32
CA ILE A 29 -0.39 0.40 -1.85
C ILE A 29 0.74 1.03 -2.64
N LEU A 30 1.73 1.57 -1.93
CA LEU A 30 2.92 2.09 -2.57
C LEU A 30 3.98 0.99 -2.52
N ALA A 31 4.41 0.51 -3.67
CA ALA A 31 5.43 -0.52 -3.76
C ALA A 31 6.74 0.12 -4.19
N VAL A 32 7.80 -0.11 -3.43
CA VAL A 32 9.10 0.50 -3.66
C VAL A 32 10.15 -0.55 -3.88
N ASP A 33 10.76 -0.56 -5.06
CA ASP A 33 11.82 -1.50 -5.40
C ASP A 33 12.58 -0.88 -6.59
N ASP A 34 13.88 -0.99 -6.62
CA ASP A 34 14.68 -0.43 -7.70
C ASP A 34 14.58 -1.28 -8.97
N ASP A 35 14.07 -2.49 -8.87
CA ASP A 35 13.90 -3.38 -10.00
C ASP A 35 12.47 -3.28 -10.50
N GLU A 36 12.29 -2.74 -11.68
CA GLU A 36 10.96 -2.55 -12.25
C GLU A 36 10.25 -3.87 -12.52
N ASP A 37 10.99 -4.93 -12.76
CA ASP A 37 10.38 -6.23 -12.98
C ASP A 37 9.73 -6.73 -11.70
N ASN A 38 10.37 -6.47 -10.55
CA ASN A 38 9.80 -6.84 -9.27
C ASN A 38 8.52 -6.04 -9.01
N LEU A 39 8.52 -4.77 -9.39
CA LEU A 39 7.33 -3.93 -9.23
C LEU A 39 6.19 -4.44 -10.12
N LEU A 40 6.51 -4.87 -11.32
CA LEU A 40 5.51 -5.39 -12.23
C LEU A 40 4.93 -6.68 -11.65
N LEU A 41 5.76 -7.53 -11.10
CA LEU A 41 5.33 -8.77 -10.52
C LEU A 41 4.41 -8.49 -9.33
N LEU A 42 4.77 -7.53 -8.49
CA LEU A 42 3.96 -7.16 -7.36
C LEU A 42 2.59 -6.66 -7.81
N SER A 43 2.55 -5.93 -8.91
CA SER A 43 1.28 -5.43 -9.44
C SER A 43 0.35 -6.59 -9.78
N TYR A 44 0.86 -7.64 -10.37
CA TYR A 44 0.04 -8.78 -10.70
C TYR A 44 -0.41 -9.53 -9.44
N VAL A 45 0.49 -9.68 -8.48
CA VAL A 45 0.19 -10.38 -7.26
C VAL A 45 -0.88 -9.66 -6.45
N LEU A 46 -0.84 -8.35 -6.47
CA LEU A 46 -1.75 -7.55 -5.67
C LEU A 46 -3.09 -7.29 -6.32
N GLU A 47 -3.19 -7.58 -7.59
CA GLU A 47 -4.43 -7.37 -8.32
C GLU A 47 -5.64 -8.04 -7.67
N PRO A 48 -5.56 -9.30 -7.25
CA PRO A 48 -6.71 -9.96 -6.63
C PRO A 48 -7.13 -9.37 -5.29
N LEU A 49 -6.29 -8.54 -4.69
CA LEU A 49 -6.60 -7.95 -3.40
C LEU A 49 -7.49 -6.71 -3.52
N ASN A 50 -7.86 -6.34 -4.71
CA ASN A 50 -8.69 -5.18 -4.97
C ASN A 50 -8.08 -3.94 -4.36
N CYS A 51 -6.84 -3.66 -4.71
CA CYS A 51 -6.18 -2.46 -4.26
C CYS A 51 -5.57 -1.75 -5.46
N SER A 52 -5.32 -0.47 -5.28
CA SER A 52 -4.69 0.34 -6.30
C SER A 52 -3.21 0.38 -5.97
N ILE A 53 -2.35 0.30 -6.97
CA ILE A 53 -0.92 0.26 -6.75
C ILE A 53 -0.22 1.44 -7.37
N ILE A 54 0.64 2.08 -6.59
CA ILE A 54 1.53 3.09 -7.13
C ILE A 54 2.94 2.61 -6.83
N THR A 55 3.90 2.97 -7.64
CA THR A 55 5.25 2.43 -7.52
C THR A 55 6.29 3.53 -7.43
N ALA A 56 7.44 3.19 -6.85
CA ALA A 56 8.60 4.07 -6.82
C ALA A 56 9.85 3.21 -6.95
N VAL A 57 10.84 3.69 -7.65
CA VAL A 57 12.07 2.93 -7.90
C VAL A 57 13.23 3.37 -7.01
N ASP A 58 13.03 4.39 -6.19
CA ASP A 58 14.09 4.85 -5.28
C ASP A 58 13.45 5.45 -4.02
N GLY A 59 14.29 5.67 -3.03
CA GLY A 59 13.81 6.13 -1.74
C GLY A 59 13.25 7.54 -1.76
N HIS A 60 13.88 8.42 -2.52
CA HIS A 60 13.45 9.80 -2.58
C HIS A 60 12.04 9.88 -3.18
N THR A 61 11.82 9.21 -4.29
CA THR A 61 10.52 9.17 -4.93
C THR A 61 9.48 8.53 -4.03
N ALA A 62 9.89 7.48 -3.30
CA ALA A 62 8.99 6.79 -2.39
C ALA A 62 8.50 7.73 -1.30
N PHE A 63 9.39 8.52 -0.71
CA PHE A 63 9.03 9.43 0.35
C PHE A 63 8.07 10.50 -0.17
N GLU A 64 8.37 11.06 -1.34
CA GLU A 64 7.51 12.07 -1.94
C GLU A 64 6.12 11.52 -2.24
N LYS A 65 6.05 10.33 -2.80
CA LYS A 65 4.76 9.73 -3.12
C LYS A 65 3.99 9.39 -1.86
N ALA A 66 4.67 8.96 -0.82
CA ALA A 66 4.00 8.66 0.44
C ALA A 66 3.33 9.92 1.00
N ARG A 67 4.01 11.05 0.89
CA ARG A 67 3.47 12.31 1.40
C ARG A 67 2.30 12.82 0.57
N THR A 68 2.41 12.72 -0.74
CA THR A 68 1.39 13.27 -1.63
C THR A 68 0.22 12.35 -1.86
N GLU A 69 0.46 11.05 -2.00
CA GLU A 69 -0.59 10.09 -2.30
C GLU A 69 -1.25 9.48 -1.06
N GLN A 70 -0.60 9.58 0.07
CA GLN A 70 -1.14 9.06 1.33
C GLN A 70 -1.62 7.61 1.19
N PRO A 71 -0.73 6.69 0.82
CA PRO A 71 -1.15 5.31 0.63
C PRO A 71 -1.59 4.65 1.93
N SER A 72 -2.34 3.59 1.81
CA SER A 72 -2.80 2.83 2.96
C SER A 72 -1.72 1.91 3.50
N LEU A 73 -0.72 1.61 2.68
CA LEU A 73 0.35 0.70 3.08
C LEU A 73 1.53 0.87 2.14
N ILE A 74 2.73 0.69 2.65
CA ILE A 74 3.95 0.78 1.85
C ILE A 74 4.69 -0.55 1.92
N LEU A 75 5.01 -1.11 0.75
CA LEU A 75 5.88 -2.27 0.65
C LEU A 75 7.23 -1.71 0.25
N LEU A 76 8.22 -1.84 1.09
CA LEU A 76 9.49 -1.18 0.89
C LEU A 76 10.66 -2.14 0.85
N ASP A 77 11.36 -2.19 -0.27
CA ASP A 77 12.61 -2.94 -0.36
C ASP A 77 13.64 -2.19 0.45
N ILE A 78 14.26 -2.86 1.39
CA ILE A 78 15.23 -2.23 2.27
C ILE A 78 16.54 -1.96 1.55
N MET A 79 16.85 -2.72 0.52
CA MET A 79 18.14 -2.60 -0.16
C MET A 79 18.03 -1.78 -1.44
N LEU A 80 17.79 -0.48 -1.28
CA LEU A 80 17.71 0.43 -2.42
C LEU A 80 19.07 1.07 -2.68
N PRO A 81 19.36 1.40 -3.92
CA PRO A 81 20.68 1.95 -4.28
C PRO A 81 20.93 3.38 -3.79
N ASP A 82 19.92 4.19 -3.70
CA ASP A 82 20.11 5.59 -3.32
C ASP A 82 20.13 5.84 -1.82
N LEU A 83 19.31 5.12 -1.08
CA LEU A 83 19.24 5.29 0.36
C LEU A 83 18.99 3.96 1.01
N ASP A 84 19.47 3.83 2.24
CA ASP A 84 19.16 2.66 3.04
C ASP A 84 17.67 2.73 3.32
N GLY A 85 16.96 1.66 3.04
CA GLY A 85 15.52 1.61 3.25
C GLY A 85 15.12 1.95 4.67
N LEU A 86 15.96 1.62 5.65
CA LEU A 86 15.64 1.92 7.04
C LEU A 86 15.67 3.43 7.30
N GLN A 87 16.48 4.17 6.57
CA GLN A 87 16.51 5.61 6.70
C GLN A 87 15.21 6.20 6.18
N ILE A 88 14.68 5.61 5.12
CA ILE A 88 13.42 6.06 4.55
C ILE A 88 12.31 5.84 5.57
N VAL A 89 12.32 4.70 6.25
CA VAL A 89 11.33 4.40 7.27
C VAL A 89 11.39 5.44 8.38
N ARG A 90 12.60 5.80 8.82
CA ARG A 90 12.75 6.79 9.88
C ARG A 90 12.19 8.14 9.41
N GLN A 91 12.47 8.52 8.18
CA GLN A 91 11.95 9.78 7.65
C GLN A 91 10.43 9.75 7.59
N LEU A 92 9.84 8.62 7.21
CA LEU A 92 8.41 8.49 7.16
C LEU A 92 7.80 8.62 8.54
N ARG A 93 8.46 8.10 9.56
CA ARG A 93 7.96 8.17 10.93
C ARG A 93 8.11 9.56 11.54
N GLU A 94 9.03 10.36 11.02
CA GLU A 94 9.22 11.71 11.53
C GLU A 94 8.26 12.71 10.90
N ASP A 95 7.69 12.38 9.76
CA ASP A 95 6.81 13.30 9.07
C ASP A 95 5.35 13.05 9.51
N PRO A 96 4.66 14.08 9.98
CA PRO A 96 3.28 13.91 10.46
C PRO A 96 2.33 13.37 9.41
N LYS A 97 2.63 13.58 8.14
CA LYS A 97 1.75 13.11 7.08
C LYS A 97 1.90 11.63 6.80
N THR A 98 3.04 11.03 7.14
CA THR A 98 3.31 9.65 6.78
C THR A 98 3.54 8.73 7.96
N ARG A 99 3.68 9.28 9.15
CA ARG A 99 4.09 8.46 10.30
C ARG A 99 3.12 7.36 10.69
N MET A 100 1.88 7.46 10.28
CA MET A 100 0.89 6.44 10.63
C MET A 100 0.69 5.39 9.53
N ILE A 101 1.34 5.56 8.40
CA ILE A 101 1.16 4.62 7.30
C ILE A 101 1.91 3.33 7.61
N PRO A 102 1.27 2.16 7.54
CA PRO A 102 1.97 0.90 7.80
C PRO A 102 3.05 0.66 6.74
N VAL A 103 4.22 0.22 7.18
CA VAL A 103 5.33 -0.09 6.29
C VAL A 103 5.73 -1.54 6.49
N ILE A 104 5.76 -2.29 5.41
CA ILE A 104 6.21 -3.67 5.43
C ILE A 104 7.54 -3.71 4.70
N ALA A 105 8.58 -4.15 5.36
CA ALA A 105 9.90 -4.27 4.74
C ALA A 105 9.95 -5.55 3.93
N VAL A 106 10.41 -5.44 2.68
CA VAL A 106 10.59 -6.60 1.81
C VAL A 106 12.11 -6.69 1.64
N THR A 107 12.72 -7.76 2.10
CA THR A 107 14.17 -7.78 2.17
C THR A 107 14.78 -9.15 1.98
N ALA A 108 15.99 -9.18 1.47
CA ALA A 108 16.77 -10.40 1.39
C ALA A 108 17.46 -10.67 2.72
N LEU A 109 17.41 -9.71 3.66
CA LEU A 109 18.05 -9.87 4.96
C LEU A 109 17.12 -10.66 5.87
N ALA A 110 17.56 -11.84 6.28
CA ALA A 110 16.71 -12.73 7.04
C ALA A 110 17.24 -13.12 8.40
N ARG A 111 18.31 -12.50 8.86
CA ARG A 111 18.89 -12.85 10.14
C ARG A 111 18.12 -12.19 11.29
N PRO A 112 18.14 -12.77 12.47
CA PRO A 112 17.41 -12.19 13.60
C PRO A 112 17.79 -10.75 13.91
N GLU A 113 19.07 -10.40 13.77
CA GLU A 113 19.53 -9.04 14.03
C GLU A 113 18.92 -8.06 13.02
N ASP A 114 18.73 -8.51 11.78
CA ASP A 114 18.19 -7.66 10.75
C ASP A 114 16.71 -7.39 11.04
N ARG A 115 16.02 -8.40 11.53
CA ARG A 115 14.63 -8.29 11.88
C ARG A 115 14.45 -7.24 12.96
N ASP A 116 15.30 -7.28 14.00
CA ASP A 116 15.21 -6.32 15.09
C ASP A 116 15.48 -4.91 14.59
N ARG A 117 16.43 -4.75 13.70
CA ARG A 117 16.74 -3.44 13.15
C ARG A 117 15.58 -2.90 12.34
N ILE A 118 14.93 -3.75 11.56
CA ILE A 118 13.81 -3.37 10.72
C ILE A 118 12.65 -2.89 11.59
N LEU A 119 12.31 -3.65 12.60
CA LEU A 119 11.20 -3.31 13.46
C LEU A 119 11.52 -2.08 14.32
N THR A 120 12.75 -1.98 14.79
CA THR A 120 13.16 -0.83 15.57
C THR A 120 13.13 0.46 14.75
N ALA A 121 13.43 0.37 13.46
CA ALA A 121 13.39 1.55 12.61
C ALA A 121 11.98 2.08 12.42
N GLY A 122 10.99 1.26 12.67
CA GLY A 122 9.61 1.70 12.58
C GLY A 122 8.74 0.93 11.59
N CYS A 123 9.25 -0.17 11.03
CA CYS A 123 8.43 -1.00 10.16
C CYS A 123 7.40 -1.75 10.98
N ASN A 124 6.23 -1.93 10.42
CA ASN A 124 5.17 -2.65 11.11
C ASN A 124 5.31 -4.15 10.94
N ASP A 125 5.96 -4.56 9.85
CA ASP A 125 6.09 -5.98 9.57
C ASP A 125 7.21 -6.15 8.56
N TYR A 126 7.56 -7.38 8.22
CA TYR A 126 8.56 -7.63 7.21
C TYR A 126 8.31 -8.96 6.53
N ILE A 127 8.88 -9.16 5.35
CA ILE A 127 8.83 -10.42 4.65
C ILE A 127 10.15 -10.62 3.94
N SER A 128 10.71 -11.82 3.99
CA SER A 128 12.00 -12.13 3.41
C SER A 128 11.87 -12.58 1.97
N LYS A 129 12.82 -12.18 1.14
CA LYS A 129 12.89 -12.68 -0.23
C LYS A 129 13.74 -13.94 -0.24
N PRO A 130 13.41 -14.93 -1.04
CA PRO A 130 12.21 -15.04 -1.85
C PRO A 130 11.01 -15.40 -0.99
N TYR A 131 9.84 -14.89 -1.34
CA TYR A 131 8.63 -15.14 -0.57
C TYR A 131 7.61 -15.86 -1.42
N LEU A 132 6.67 -16.53 -0.77
CA LEU A 132 5.54 -17.11 -1.44
C LEU A 132 4.46 -16.05 -1.57
N LEU A 133 3.71 -16.11 -2.63
CA LEU A 133 2.66 -15.12 -2.86
C LEU A 133 1.64 -15.13 -1.72
N GLU A 134 1.34 -16.29 -1.20
CA GLU A 134 0.41 -16.45 -0.11
C GLU A 134 0.89 -15.73 1.15
N ASP A 135 2.19 -15.79 1.40
CA ASP A 135 2.77 -15.15 2.57
C ASP A 135 2.71 -13.62 2.41
N LEU A 136 2.97 -13.13 1.21
CA LEU A 136 2.91 -11.71 0.96
C LEU A 136 1.47 -11.22 1.13
N GLU A 137 0.50 -11.95 0.59
CA GLU A 137 -0.88 -11.59 0.73
C GLU A 137 -1.28 -11.55 2.20
N ALA A 138 -0.85 -12.53 2.96
CA ALA A 138 -1.20 -12.62 4.37
C ALA A 138 -0.67 -11.42 5.15
N VAL A 139 0.58 -11.03 4.87
CA VAL A 139 1.20 -9.91 5.55
C VAL A 139 0.47 -8.61 5.18
N ILE A 140 0.13 -8.44 3.92
CA ILE A 140 -0.58 -7.26 3.47
C ILE A 140 -1.95 -7.18 4.09
N ARG A 141 -2.73 -8.27 4.06
CA ARG A 141 -4.06 -8.27 4.61
C ARG A 141 -4.05 -7.98 6.10
N ARG A 142 -3.08 -8.53 6.81
CA ARG A 142 -2.96 -8.32 8.24
C ARG A 142 -2.73 -6.86 8.58
N ASN A 143 -1.91 -6.18 7.78
CA ASN A 143 -1.61 -4.78 8.03
C ASN A 143 -2.68 -3.83 7.52
N LEU A 144 -3.37 -4.19 6.46
CA LEU A 144 -4.49 -3.39 5.99
C LEU A 144 -5.66 -3.51 6.96
N ARG A 145 -5.88 -4.70 7.51
CA ARG A 145 -6.93 -4.88 8.47
C ARG A 145 -6.68 -4.06 9.70
N GLY A 146 -5.41 -3.92 10.10
CA GLY A 146 -5.06 -3.08 11.22
C GLY A 146 -5.56 -1.68 11.04
N ASN A 147 -5.49 -1.16 9.84
CA ASN A 147 -5.98 0.15 9.54
C ASN A 147 -7.49 0.20 9.51
N LEU A 148 -8.10 -0.87 9.05
CA LEU A 148 -9.54 -0.92 8.93
C LEU A 148 -10.21 -1.34 10.22
N SER A 149 -9.47 -1.91 11.13
CA SER A 149 -10.03 -2.44 12.35
C SER A 149 -10.77 -1.40 13.17
N GLN A 150 -10.49 -0.17 12.95
CA GLN A 150 -11.16 0.86 13.67
C GLN A 150 -12.62 0.96 13.26
N VAL A 151 -12.91 0.55 12.05
CA VAL A 151 -14.23 0.65 11.50
C VAL A 151 -14.94 -0.67 11.49
N GLU A 152 -14.20 -1.69 11.21
CA GLU A 152 -14.70 -2.96 11.11
C GLU A 152 -15.54 -3.53 12.18
N PRO A 153 -15.16 -3.46 13.40
CA PRO A 153 -15.86 -4.13 14.47
C PRO A 153 -17.34 -3.90 14.44
N ILE A 154 -17.68 -2.82 13.94
CA ILE A 154 -19.02 -2.48 13.91
C ILE A 154 -19.87 -3.31 13.06
N GLU A 155 -19.49 -3.47 11.88
CA GLU A 155 -20.23 -4.17 11.02
C GLU A 155 -20.26 -5.57 11.23
N PHE A 156 -19.16 -6.14 11.63
CA PHE A 156 -19.08 -7.44 11.79
C PHE A 156 -20.05 -7.99 12.76
N THR A 157 -20.26 -7.27 13.70
CA THR A 157 -21.06 -7.78 14.70
C THR A 157 -22.46 -7.90 14.22
N LEU A 158 -22.89 -7.03 13.42
CA LEU A 158 -24.18 -7.08 12.96
C LEU A 158 -24.45 -8.30 12.25
N ASP A 159 -23.56 -8.61 11.46
CA ASP A 159 -23.75 -9.72 10.66
C ASP A 159 -23.94 -10.92 11.44
N CYS A 160 -23.23 -11.05 12.45
CA CYS A 160 -23.33 -12.19 13.20
C CYS A 160 -24.67 -12.33 13.79
N ALA A 161 -25.18 -11.27 14.15
CA ALA A 161 -26.42 -11.31 14.80
C ALA A 161 -27.50 -11.82 13.90
N SER A 162 -27.35 -11.54 12.68
CA SER A 162 -28.33 -12.02 11.79
C SER A 162 -28.23 -13.48 11.56
#